data_e37f417aca3a9c2feabb84e6f7c721cc
#
_entry.id   e37f417aca3a9c2feabb84e6f7c721cc
#
_cell.length_a   1.000
_cell.length_b   1.000
_cell.length_c   1.000
_cell.angle_alpha   90.00
_cell.angle_beta   90.00
_cell.angle_gamma   90.00
#
_symmetry.space_group_name_H-M   'P 1'
#
loop_
_entity.id
_entity.type
_entity.pdbx_description
1 polymer ?
#
loop_
_entity_poly.entity_id
_entity_poly.type
_entity_poly.pdbx_seq_one_letter_code
_entity_poly.pdbx_strand_id
1 'polypeptide(L)'
;MLSPRHVLRTLSRHGYRRFAADAIHTLAPRGVFALHSADGALLFAVRSALAMGWLALPLTEAGRPDLAVYAMLGSFTTTFGRNLPYPRRARVLALVAVAMTACVGCGSALGVWARPWAGGAGDAVVVAATAVVAGLAKLACDAAQLSGLGAVMLLFSFAVAANDPSAWSDVLPQTALAAAGSAAAWLLALSGWLIHPDRPQRLAVAAALRAVAALLVAPSEADARRARHLATHAVLHAYRSLALVPATAPLRRTSASACVRLSHLSWSLLVGSARHGLTDPTGTAALLRRQARLLTDRCRKAPRLLPGLPWPPRYAERGTPATGSGQPPVDPLARRAAELLGLRRLGGPDRVAVLAVPALRMALGTAAAGGLAVLLGLQHGYWAAISAAAVLHSVNLRTTAQRALQRTIGTVLGVLLALAILAMHPTPVVLAVVVVLMEFLLEYIVVRNYGLGVVFITPIALLLSDLAEPAPAGELVSHRLLGSLLGIVVGLLCATVVVHDHAALRTERALAACRRSAQRAGSALEETSEPPPAVQAELAAAVVELREADDAAAGELWPAGLDPAEVAATEERAYLLLEKLHGRPWA
;
A
#
# COMPACT_ATOMS: atom_id res chain seq x y z
N MET A 1 12.05 -12.56 29.72
CA MET A 1 11.28 -11.66 30.59
C MET A 1 12.25 -10.61 31.18
N LEU A 2 12.33 -9.44 30.59
CA LEU A 2 13.13 -8.31 31.09
C LEU A 2 12.27 -7.55 32.11
N SER A 3 12.86 -7.31 33.29
CA SER A 3 12.19 -6.61 34.40
C SER A 3 11.77 -5.19 33.99
N PRO A 4 10.54 -4.72 34.33
CA PRO A 4 10.06 -3.37 34.04
C PRO A 4 10.97 -2.24 34.52
N ARG A 5 11.85 -2.51 35.49
CA ARG A 5 12.82 -1.55 36.02
C ARG A 5 14.03 -1.27 35.11
N HIS A 6 14.33 -2.18 34.16
CA HIS A 6 15.41 -1.94 33.18
C HIS A 6 14.96 -1.01 32.04
N VAL A 7 13.67 -1.08 31.69
CA VAL A 7 13.04 -0.28 30.62
C VAL A 7 12.98 1.22 31.00
N LEU A 8 12.75 1.53 32.25
CA LEU A 8 12.63 2.94 32.72
C LEU A 8 13.99 3.67 32.85
N ARG A 9 15.11 2.96 32.90
CA ARG A 9 16.45 3.59 33.02
C ARG A 9 17.10 3.98 31.68
N THR A 10 16.63 3.46 30.55
CA THR A 10 17.22 3.73 29.22
C THR A 10 16.56 4.87 28.46
N LEU A 11 15.47 5.43 28.97
CA LEU A 11 14.88 6.66 28.42
C LEU A 11 15.80 7.85 28.77
N SER A 12 16.84 8.08 27.97
CA SER A 12 17.55 9.35 28.05
C SER A 12 16.52 10.47 27.79
N ARG A 13 16.56 11.54 28.60
CA ARG A 13 15.69 12.73 28.41
C ARG A 13 15.77 13.31 26.99
N HIS A 14 16.83 13.03 26.25
CA HIS A 14 17.03 13.40 24.86
C HIS A 14 16.21 12.56 23.87
N GLY A 15 16.09 11.25 24.08
CA GLY A 15 15.26 10.39 23.25
C GLY A 15 13.78 10.71 23.35
N TYR A 16 13.30 10.95 24.57
CA TYR A 16 11.90 11.33 24.82
C TYR A 16 11.55 12.70 24.19
N ARG A 17 12.44 13.70 24.30
CA ARG A 17 12.23 15.02 23.68
C ARG A 17 12.21 14.98 22.16
N ARG A 18 13.07 14.18 21.53
CA ARG A 18 13.05 13.96 20.07
C ARG A 18 11.78 13.24 19.63
N PHE A 19 11.41 12.18 20.34
CA PHE A 19 10.16 11.45 20.07
C PHE A 19 8.93 12.37 20.24
N ALA A 20 8.87 13.16 21.31
CA ALA A 20 7.76 14.08 21.54
C ALA A 20 7.71 15.19 20.46
N ALA A 21 8.83 15.75 20.06
CA ALA A 21 8.90 16.76 19.00
C ALA A 21 8.48 16.19 17.64
N ASP A 22 8.95 14.99 17.29
CA ASP A 22 8.59 14.28 16.06
C ASP A 22 7.13 13.83 16.07
N ALA A 23 6.61 13.37 17.22
CA ALA A 23 5.20 13.03 17.38
C ALA A 23 4.31 14.26 17.21
N ILE A 24 4.65 15.39 17.84
CA ILE A 24 3.92 16.66 17.70
C ILE A 24 3.93 17.12 16.24
N HIS A 25 5.07 17.04 15.56
CA HIS A 25 5.17 17.43 14.15
C HIS A 25 4.36 16.50 13.23
N THR A 26 4.30 15.21 13.54
CA THR A 26 3.58 14.20 12.74
C THR A 26 2.08 14.25 12.97
N LEU A 27 1.67 14.55 14.19
CA LEU A 27 0.27 14.72 14.59
C LEU A 27 -0.24 16.14 14.34
N ALA A 28 0.62 17.08 13.94
CA ALA A 28 0.21 18.42 13.55
C ALA A 28 -0.79 18.36 12.38
N PRO A 29 -1.84 19.21 12.37
CA PRO A 29 -2.87 19.20 11.32
C PRO A 29 -2.31 19.28 9.89
N ARG A 30 -1.20 20.01 9.71
CA ARG A 30 -0.49 20.14 8.42
C ARG A 30 0.14 18.81 7.95
N GLY A 31 0.59 17.95 8.87
CA GLY A 31 1.12 16.61 8.55
C GLY A 31 0.01 15.58 8.32
N VAL A 32 -1.07 15.65 9.11
CA VAL A 32 -2.20 14.71 9.07
C VAL A 32 -2.99 14.83 7.76
N PHE A 33 -3.16 16.05 7.24
CA PHE A 33 -3.93 16.32 6.01
C PHE A 33 -3.06 16.71 4.81
N ALA A 34 -1.76 16.41 4.82
CA ALA A 34 -0.88 16.65 3.68
C ALA A 34 -1.35 15.87 2.44
N LEU A 35 -1.52 16.58 1.32
CA LEU A 35 -1.94 16.00 0.05
C LEU A 35 -0.72 15.54 -0.76
N HIS A 36 -0.70 14.27 -1.11
CA HIS A 36 0.32 13.71 -2.00
C HIS A 36 -0.16 13.76 -3.46
N SER A 37 0.74 14.08 -4.38
CA SER A 37 0.41 14.01 -5.80
C SER A 37 0.23 12.55 -6.23
N ALA A 38 -0.92 12.24 -6.81
CA ALA A 38 -1.21 10.90 -7.31
C ALA A 38 -1.64 10.97 -8.79
N ASP A 39 -0.79 10.44 -9.67
CA ASP A 39 -1.09 10.38 -11.10
C ASP A 39 -2.19 9.34 -11.39
N GLY A 40 -3.10 9.70 -12.29
CA GLY A 40 -4.14 8.78 -12.75
C GLY A 40 -5.32 8.58 -11.78
N ALA A 41 -5.39 9.31 -10.66
CA ALA A 41 -6.45 9.18 -9.67
C ALA A 41 -7.86 9.39 -10.25
N LEU A 42 -8.04 10.39 -11.13
CA LEU A 42 -9.34 10.70 -11.73
C LEU A 42 -9.92 9.50 -12.52
N LEU A 43 -9.13 8.93 -13.42
CA LEU A 43 -9.61 7.82 -14.25
C LEU A 43 -9.90 6.57 -13.43
N PHE A 44 -9.14 6.38 -12.36
CA PHE A 44 -9.36 5.29 -11.43
C PHE A 44 -10.69 5.50 -10.67
N ALA A 45 -10.93 6.68 -10.13
CA ALA A 45 -12.16 7.03 -9.44
C ALA A 45 -13.41 6.91 -10.35
N VAL A 46 -13.31 7.35 -11.61
CA VAL A 46 -14.40 7.16 -12.58
C VAL A 46 -14.71 5.68 -12.79
N ARG A 47 -13.69 4.83 -12.94
CA ARG A 47 -13.91 3.38 -13.12
C ARG A 47 -14.53 2.72 -11.89
N SER A 48 -14.11 3.13 -10.69
CA SER A 48 -14.67 2.62 -9.45
C SER A 48 -16.15 3.00 -9.32
N ALA A 49 -16.47 4.26 -9.54
CA ALA A 49 -17.85 4.74 -9.53
C ALA A 49 -18.73 4.03 -10.57
N LEU A 50 -18.23 3.85 -11.80
CA LEU A 50 -18.93 3.10 -12.85
C LEU A 50 -19.14 1.63 -12.47
N ALA A 51 -18.14 0.98 -11.86
CA ALA A 51 -18.26 -0.41 -11.40
C ALA A 51 -19.33 -0.55 -10.32
N MET A 52 -19.38 0.40 -9.39
CA MET A 52 -20.39 0.42 -8.32
C MET A 52 -21.80 0.72 -8.88
N GLY A 53 -21.93 1.72 -9.74
CA GLY A 53 -23.22 2.15 -10.26
C GLY A 53 -23.85 1.20 -11.29
N TRP A 54 -23.03 0.43 -12.01
CA TRP A 54 -23.48 -0.41 -13.13
C TRP A 54 -24.64 -1.36 -12.81
N LEU A 55 -24.57 -2.05 -11.67
CA LEU A 55 -25.59 -2.98 -11.21
C LEU A 55 -26.50 -2.35 -10.13
N ALA A 56 -25.92 -1.48 -9.30
CA ALA A 56 -26.63 -0.93 -8.16
C ALA A 56 -27.78 -0.01 -8.58
N LEU A 57 -27.60 0.85 -9.58
CA LEU A 57 -28.64 1.77 -10.04
C LEU A 57 -29.83 1.01 -10.65
N PRO A 58 -29.69 0.07 -11.60
CA PRO A 58 -30.80 -0.70 -12.11
C PRO A 58 -31.55 -1.51 -11.04
N LEU A 59 -30.83 -2.06 -10.04
CA LEU A 59 -31.46 -2.80 -8.95
C LEU A 59 -32.29 -1.89 -8.04
N THR A 60 -31.82 -0.69 -7.74
CA THR A 60 -32.59 0.28 -6.96
C THR A 60 -33.81 0.82 -7.72
N GLU A 61 -33.68 1.04 -9.02
CA GLU A 61 -34.83 1.40 -9.90
C GLU A 61 -35.86 0.28 -9.99
N ALA A 62 -35.41 -0.99 -9.95
CA ALA A 62 -36.30 -2.16 -9.92
C ALA A 62 -36.93 -2.41 -8.54
N GLY A 63 -36.74 -1.51 -7.56
CA GLY A 63 -37.30 -1.62 -6.22
C GLY A 63 -36.61 -2.64 -5.31
N ARG A 64 -35.35 -3.02 -5.62
CA ARG A 64 -34.56 -3.96 -4.82
C ARG A 64 -33.25 -3.30 -4.31
N PRO A 65 -33.36 -2.24 -3.48
CA PRO A 65 -32.20 -1.56 -2.90
C PRO A 65 -31.37 -2.47 -1.98
N ASP A 66 -32.02 -3.40 -1.29
CA ASP A 66 -31.43 -4.44 -0.46
C ASP A 66 -30.37 -5.25 -1.22
N LEU A 67 -30.69 -5.68 -2.42
CA LEU A 67 -29.79 -6.45 -3.28
C LEU A 67 -28.69 -5.60 -3.92
N ALA A 68 -28.93 -4.31 -4.15
CA ALA A 68 -27.96 -3.39 -4.71
C ALA A 68 -26.69 -3.27 -3.83
N VAL A 69 -26.86 -3.35 -2.51
CA VAL A 69 -25.75 -3.31 -1.55
C VAL A 69 -24.71 -4.40 -1.83
N TYR A 70 -25.12 -5.62 -2.15
CA TYR A 70 -24.20 -6.73 -2.42
C TYR A 70 -23.42 -6.56 -3.73
N ALA A 71 -24.04 -6.00 -4.75
CA ALA A 71 -23.34 -5.62 -5.97
C ALA A 71 -22.32 -4.51 -5.71
N MET A 72 -22.66 -3.53 -4.86
CA MET A 72 -21.73 -2.47 -4.42
C MET A 72 -20.56 -3.04 -3.62
N LEU A 73 -20.80 -3.98 -2.67
CA LEU A 73 -19.74 -4.64 -1.92
C LEU A 73 -18.75 -5.36 -2.85
N GLY A 74 -19.24 -6.09 -3.85
CA GLY A 74 -18.39 -6.73 -4.86
C GLY A 74 -17.55 -5.74 -5.66
N SER A 75 -18.08 -4.55 -5.97
CA SER A 75 -17.40 -3.52 -6.75
C SER A 75 -16.17 -2.93 -6.07
N PHE A 76 -16.03 -3.04 -4.73
CA PHE A 76 -14.80 -2.66 -4.01
C PHE A 76 -13.56 -3.45 -4.45
N THR A 77 -13.71 -4.46 -5.30
CA THR A 77 -12.60 -5.09 -6.03
C THR A 77 -11.75 -4.06 -6.78
N THR A 78 -12.30 -2.93 -7.21
CA THR A 78 -11.56 -1.85 -7.87
C THR A 78 -10.49 -1.21 -6.99
N THR A 79 -10.65 -1.16 -5.67
CA THR A 79 -9.71 -0.51 -4.75
C THR A 79 -8.33 -1.15 -4.74
N PHE A 80 -8.22 -2.38 -5.26
CA PHE A 80 -6.99 -3.16 -5.25
C PHE A 80 -6.15 -2.96 -6.53
N GLY A 81 -4.84 -3.19 -6.41
CA GLY A 81 -3.94 -3.35 -7.55
C GLY A 81 -3.78 -2.13 -8.46
N ARG A 82 -4.05 -0.92 -7.98
CA ARG A 82 -4.01 0.35 -8.75
C ARG A 82 -2.72 0.55 -9.54
N ASN A 83 -1.57 0.24 -8.95
CA ASN A 83 -0.24 0.49 -9.52
C ASN A 83 0.36 -0.75 -10.20
N LEU A 84 -0.38 -1.85 -10.30
CA LEU A 84 0.11 -3.07 -10.92
C LEU A 84 0.06 -2.98 -12.46
N PRO A 85 1.07 -3.52 -13.16
CA PRO A 85 1.00 -3.74 -14.61
C PRO A 85 -0.20 -4.62 -14.98
N TYR A 86 -0.83 -4.36 -16.12
CA TYR A 86 -2.08 -5.03 -16.49
C TYR A 86 -2.07 -6.57 -16.43
N PRO A 87 -1.02 -7.29 -16.90
CA PRO A 87 -0.99 -8.75 -16.80
C PRO A 87 -0.98 -9.29 -15.37
N ARG A 88 -0.25 -8.61 -14.46
CA ARG A 88 -0.25 -8.93 -13.03
C ARG A 88 -1.56 -8.49 -12.37
N ARG A 89 -2.05 -7.32 -12.76
CA ARG A 89 -3.32 -6.75 -12.27
C ARG A 89 -4.50 -7.66 -12.57
N ALA A 90 -4.59 -8.22 -13.79
CA ALA A 90 -5.64 -9.15 -14.18
C ALA A 90 -5.72 -10.35 -13.24
N ARG A 91 -4.57 -11.00 -12.96
CA ARG A 91 -4.51 -12.17 -12.07
C ARG A 91 -4.83 -11.82 -10.62
N VAL A 92 -4.26 -10.72 -10.12
CA VAL A 92 -4.46 -10.29 -8.73
C VAL A 92 -5.91 -9.89 -8.49
N LEU A 93 -6.50 -9.09 -9.40
CA LEU A 93 -7.90 -8.68 -9.26
C LEU A 93 -8.88 -9.84 -9.46
N ALA A 94 -8.56 -10.85 -10.28
CA ALA A 94 -9.38 -12.05 -10.37
C ALA A 94 -9.40 -12.81 -9.02
N LEU A 95 -8.24 -12.94 -8.37
CA LEU A 95 -8.16 -13.55 -7.03
C LEU A 95 -8.91 -12.72 -5.98
N VAL A 96 -8.79 -11.38 -6.05
CA VAL A 96 -9.52 -10.47 -5.16
C VAL A 96 -11.02 -10.58 -5.40
N ALA A 97 -11.47 -10.65 -6.66
CA ALA A 97 -12.89 -10.83 -6.99
C ALA A 97 -13.46 -12.12 -6.38
N VAL A 98 -12.72 -13.22 -6.48
CA VAL A 98 -13.09 -14.48 -5.82
C VAL A 98 -13.12 -14.31 -4.30
N ALA A 99 -12.11 -13.65 -3.71
CA ALA A 99 -12.07 -13.42 -2.26
C ALA A 99 -13.22 -12.52 -1.79
N MET A 100 -13.55 -11.44 -2.52
CA MET A 100 -14.69 -10.57 -2.20
C MET A 100 -16.01 -11.34 -2.24
N THR A 101 -16.22 -12.11 -3.30
CA THR A 101 -17.41 -12.98 -3.45
C THR A 101 -17.50 -13.98 -2.32
N ALA A 102 -16.37 -14.64 -1.98
CA ALA A 102 -16.31 -15.59 -0.87
C ALA A 102 -16.57 -14.91 0.49
N CYS A 103 -16.05 -13.70 0.73
CA CYS A 103 -16.33 -12.93 1.93
C CYS A 103 -17.82 -12.64 2.09
N VAL A 104 -18.49 -12.22 1.03
CA VAL A 104 -19.94 -11.97 1.05
C VAL A 104 -20.70 -13.29 1.27
N GLY A 105 -20.44 -14.33 0.47
CA GLY A 105 -21.17 -15.59 0.59
C GLY A 105 -20.98 -16.29 1.94
N CYS A 106 -19.74 -16.34 2.44
CA CYS A 106 -19.47 -16.89 3.78
C CYS A 106 -20.05 -16.01 4.89
N GLY A 107 -20.03 -14.68 4.72
CA GLY A 107 -20.63 -13.75 5.65
C GLY A 107 -22.13 -13.93 5.74
N SER A 108 -22.86 -13.90 4.62
CA SER A 108 -24.30 -14.14 4.59
C SER A 108 -24.69 -15.51 5.15
N ALA A 109 -23.99 -16.58 4.77
CA ALA A 109 -24.24 -17.91 5.29
C ALA A 109 -24.05 -18.00 6.82
N LEU A 110 -22.96 -17.36 7.33
CA LEU A 110 -22.70 -17.30 8.75
C LEU A 110 -23.75 -16.48 9.49
N GLY A 111 -24.20 -15.35 8.92
CA GLY A 111 -25.26 -14.51 9.49
C GLY A 111 -26.55 -15.27 9.67
N VAL A 112 -27.02 -16.00 8.64
CA VAL A 112 -28.22 -16.85 8.72
C VAL A 112 -28.08 -17.93 9.77
N TRP A 113 -26.89 -18.55 9.89
CA TRP A 113 -26.65 -19.64 10.86
C TRP A 113 -26.53 -19.11 12.30
N ALA A 114 -25.72 -18.08 12.51
CA ALA A 114 -25.40 -17.55 13.83
C ALA A 114 -26.47 -16.61 14.39
N ARG A 115 -27.22 -15.93 13.53
CA ARG A 115 -28.28 -14.96 13.88
C ARG A 115 -27.80 -13.91 14.90
N PRO A 116 -26.77 -13.12 14.59
CA PRO A 116 -26.19 -12.16 15.54
C PRO A 116 -27.22 -11.15 16.08
N TRP A 117 -28.26 -10.81 15.30
CA TRP A 117 -29.34 -9.93 15.74
C TRP A 117 -30.19 -10.47 16.88
N ALA A 118 -30.13 -11.80 17.15
CA ALA A 118 -30.76 -12.41 18.32
C ALA A 118 -29.89 -12.32 19.59
N GLY A 119 -28.66 -11.82 19.48
CA GLY A 119 -27.72 -11.63 20.58
C GLY A 119 -27.03 -12.91 21.07
N GLY A 120 -26.20 -12.78 22.09
CA GLY A 120 -25.59 -13.90 22.82
C GLY A 120 -24.46 -14.60 22.06
N ALA A 121 -24.57 -15.95 21.95
CA ALA A 121 -23.52 -16.78 21.33
C ALA A 121 -23.33 -16.48 19.84
N GLY A 122 -24.38 -16.06 19.14
CA GLY A 122 -24.34 -15.72 17.73
C GLY A 122 -23.43 -14.53 17.44
N ASP A 123 -23.54 -13.46 18.21
CA ASP A 123 -22.64 -12.31 18.13
C ASP A 123 -21.18 -12.69 18.34
N ALA A 124 -20.90 -13.51 19.36
CA ALA A 124 -19.55 -13.94 19.66
C ALA A 124 -18.94 -14.77 18.52
N VAL A 125 -19.73 -15.62 17.87
CA VAL A 125 -19.30 -16.41 16.71
C VAL A 125 -18.98 -15.51 15.51
N VAL A 126 -19.85 -14.53 15.20
CA VAL A 126 -19.61 -13.60 14.09
C VAL A 126 -18.38 -12.73 14.35
N VAL A 127 -18.16 -12.28 15.59
CA VAL A 127 -16.94 -11.55 15.99
C VAL A 127 -15.70 -12.42 15.81
N ALA A 128 -15.73 -13.68 16.28
CA ALA A 128 -14.60 -14.61 16.12
C ALA A 128 -14.27 -14.86 14.64
N ALA A 129 -15.28 -15.12 13.81
CA ALA A 129 -15.10 -15.29 12.37
C ALA A 129 -14.57 -14.00 11.69
N THR A 130 -15.08 -12.84 12.08
CA THR A 130 -14.61 -11.53 11.62
C THR A 130 -13.13 -11.33 11.93
N ALA A 131 -12.68 -11.72 13.13
CA ALA A 131 -11.27 -11.66 13.52
C ALA A 131 -10.37 -12.59 12.68
N VAL A 132 -10.83 -13.81 12.40
CA VAL A 132 -10.12 -14.76 11.53
C VAL A 132 -10.01 -14.19 10.12
N VAL A 133 -11.10 -13.68 9.57
CA VAL A 133 -11.11 -13.06 8.23
C VAL A 133 -10.17 -11.85 8.19
N ALA A 134 -10.13 -11.01 9.23
CA ALA A 134 -9.21 -9.88 9.32
C ALA A 134 -7.74 -10.32 9.23
N GLY A 135 -7.37 -11.37 9.99
CA GLY A 135 -6.02 -11.94 9.97
C GLY A 135 -5.65 -12.53 8.61
N LEU A 136 -6.55 -13.34 8.03
CA LEU A 136 -6.35 -13.97 6.72
C LEU A 136 -6.26 -12.93 5.59
N ALA A 137 -7.14 -11.93 5.61
CA ALA A 137 -7.11 -10.83 4.64
C ALA A 137 -5.81 -10.03 4.73
N LYS A 138 -5.32 -9.75 5.95
CA LYS A 138 -4.04 -9.08 6.17
C LYS A 138 -2.88 -9.93 5.64
N LEU A 139 -2.84 -11.20 5.99
CA LEU A 139 -1.82 -12.14 5.53
C LEU A 139 -1.79 -12.22 3.99
N ALA A 140 -2.95 -12.36 3.36
CA ALA A 140 -3.07 -12.46 1.91
C ALA A 140 -2.64 -11.16 1.19
N CYS A 141 -3.08 -10.00 1.70
CA CYS A 141 -2.72 -8.70 1.14
C CYS A 141 -1.22 -8.42 1.26
N ASP A 142 -0.62 -8.69 2.42
CA ASP A 142 0.82 -8.51 2.64
C ASP A 142 1.64 -9.49 1.79
N ALA A 143 1.22 -10.76 1.69
CA ALA A 143 1.86 -11.75 0.83
C ALA A 143 1.80 -11.40 -0.65
N ALA A 144 0.70 -10.80 -1.10
CA ALA A 144 0.53 -10.31 -2.47
C ALA A 144 1.14 -8.93 -2.71
N GLN A 145 1.68 -8.28 -1.66
CA GLN A 145 2.19 -6.89 -1.70
C GLN A 145 1.13 -5.88 -2.20
N LEU A 146 -0.10 -6.06 -1.75
CA LEU A 146 -1.20 -5.14 -2.05
C LEU A 146 -1.20 -4.04 -0.99
N SER A 147 -0.79 -2.85 -1.41
CA SER A 147 -0.81 -1.65 -0.56
C SER A 147 -2.22 -1.05 -0.51
N GLY A 148 -2.54 -0.37 0.57
CA GLY A 148 -3.80 0.34 0.74
C GLY A 148 -4.78 -0.33 1.69
N LEU A 149 -6.06 -0.02 1.54
CA LEU A 149 -7.14 -0.47 2.42
C LEU A 149 -7.63 -1.91 2.15
N GLY A 150 -6.96 -2.67 1.28
CA GLY A 150 -7.46 -3.93 0.75
C GLY A 150 -7.96 -4.93 1.81
N ALA A 151 -7.15 -5.23 2.85
CA ALA A 151 -7.56 -6.15 3.90
C ALA A 151 -8.83 -5.67 4.64
N VAL A 152 -8.96 -4.34 4.81
CA VAL A 152 -10.13 -3.74 5.48
C VAL A 152 -11.38 -3.83 4.60
N MET A 153 -11.25 -3.76 3.26
CA MET A 153 -12.39 -3.92 2.34
C MET A 153 -12.92 -5.35 2.33
N LEU A 154 -12.04 -6.34 2.32
CA LEU A 154 -12.44 -7.76 2.46
C LEU A 154 -13.19 -8.01 3.78
N LEU A 155 -12.62 -7.48 4.87
CA LEU A 155 -13.24 -7.56 6.20
C LEU A 155 -14.60 -6.85 6.24
N PHE A 156 -14.68 -5.66 5.64
CA PHE A 156 -15.93 -4.88 5.57
C PHE A 156 -17.03 -5.65 4.84
N SER A 157 -16.72 -6.21 3.67
CA SER A 157 -17.70 -6.98 2.90
C SER A 157 -18.18 -8.22 3.63
N PHE A 158 -17.29 -8.92 4.35
CA PHE A 158 -17.66 -10.05 5.19
C PHE A 158 -18.54 -9.59 6.36
N ALA A 159 -18.13 -8.56 7.10
CA ALA A 159 -18.81 -8.12 8.31
C ALA A 159 -20.21 -7.56 8.01
N VAL A 160 -20.36 -6.81 6.94
CA VAL A 160 -21.70 -6.31 6.50
C VAL A 160 -22.60 -7.49 6.17
N ALA A 161 -22.15 -8.43 5.34
CA ALA A 161 -22.94 -9.58 4.95
C ALA A 161 -23.28 -10.53 6.12
N ALA A 162 -22.38 -10.65 7.12
CA ALA A 162 -22.60 -11.49 8.29
C ALA A 162 -23.57 -10.90 9.33
N ASN A 163 -23.82 -9.59 9.26
CA ASN A 163 -24.74 -8.91 10.19
C ASN A 163 -26.06 -8.50 9.54
N ASP A 164 -26.28 -8.86 8.28
CA ASP A 164 -27.54 -8.62 7.58
C ASP A 164 -28.58 -9.69 7.97
N PRO A 165 -29.81 -9.31 8.35
CA PRO A 165 -30.87 -10.25 8.71
C PRO A 165 -31.47 -10.93 7.47
N SER A 166 -30.73 -11.90 6.91
CA SER A 166 -31.07 -12.65 5.71
C SER A 166 -31.59 -14.06 6.03
N ALA A 167 -32.25 -14.68 5.03
CA ALA A 167 -32.65 -16.09 5.04
C ALA A 167 -31.70 -16.93 4.17
N TRP A 168 -31.75 -18.28 4.30
CA TRP A 168 -30.96 -19.17 3.45
C TRP A 168 -31.21 -19.00 1.94
N SER A 169 -32.44 -18.60 1.55
CA SER A 169 -32.84 -18.28 0.19
C SER A 169 -32.05 -17.10 -0.41
N ASP A 170 -31.58 -16.18 0.44
CA ASP A 170 -30.97 -14.93 0.04
C ASP A 170 -29.45 -15.08 -0.15
N VAL A 171 -28.82 -16.08 0.47
CA VAL A 171 -27.37 -16.29 0.42
C VAL A 171 -26.85 -16.43 -1.01
N LEU A 172 -27.55 -17.20 -1.86
CA LEU A 172 -27.12 -17.41 -3.25
C LEU A 172 -27.29 -16.15 -4.12
N PRO A 173 -28.44 -15.44 -4.11
CA PRO A 173 -28.60 -14.16 -4.80
C PRO A 173 -27.58 -13.09 -4.35
N GLN A 174 -27.35 -12.92 -3.06
CA GLN A 174 -26.38 -11.99 -2.50
C GLN A 174 -24.97 -12.29 -2.98
N THR A 175 -24.56 -13.57 -2.91
CA THR A 175 -23.26 -14.03 -3.40
C THR A 175 -23.11 -13.81 -4.92
N ALA A 176 -24.14 -14.10 -5.69
CA ALA A 176 -24.15 -13.92 -7.13
C ALA A 176 -24.02 -12.44 -7.53
N LEU A 177 -24.71 -11.55 -6.81
CA LEU A 177 -24.60 -10.10 -7.04
C LEU A 177 -23.23 -9.55 -6.66
N ALA A 178 -22.65 -10.01 -5.55
CA ALA A 178 -21.26 -9.69 -5.21
C ALA A 178 -20.27 -10.17 -6.27
N ALA A 179 -20.48 -11.38 -6.82
CA ALA A 179 -19.68 -11.90 -7.93
C ALA A 179 -19.83 -11.04 -9.20
N ALA A 180 -21.05 -10.62 -9.53
CA ALA A 180 -21.34 -9.78 -10.68
C ALA A 180 -20.71 -8.37 -10.53
N GLY A 181 -20.82 -7.75 -9.33
CA GLY A 181 -20.17 -6.49 -9.01
C GLY A 181 -18.64 -6.58 -9.08
N SER A 182 -18.06 -7.67 -8.55
CA SER A 182 -16.62 -7.96 -8.61
C SER A 182 -16.15 -8.18 -10.07
N ALA A 183 -16.93 -8.87 -10.89
CA ALA A 183 -16.62 -9.09 -12.30
C ALA A 183 -16.67 -7.78 -13.10
N ALA A 184 -17.68 -6.93 -12.87
CA ALA A 184 -17.76 -5.60 -13.48
C ALA A 184 -16.55 -4.74 -13.11
N ALA A 185 -16.16 -4.75 -11.82
CA ALA A 185 -14.99 -4.06 -11.31
C ALA A 185 -13.69 -4.57 -11.98
N TRP A 186 -13.54 -5.87 -12.12
CA TRP A 186 -12.41 -6.50 -12.80
C TRP A 186 -12.31 -6.08 -14.27
N LEU A 187 -13.42 -6.16 -15.02
CA LEU A 187 -13.49 -5.76 -16.43
C LEU A 187 -13.13 -4.28 -16.62
N LEU A 188 -13.74 -3.39 -15.81
CA LEU A 188 -13.48 -1.96 -15.88
C LEU A 188 -12.04 -1.60 -15.46
N ALA A 189 -11.47 -2.30 -14.47
CA ALA A 189 -10.09 -2.10 -14.08
C ALA A 189 -9.09 -2.46 -15.19
N LEU A 190 -9.44 -3.41 -16.07
CA LEU A 190 -8.63 -3.85 -17.20
C LEU A 190 -8.90 -3.08 -18.49
N SER A 191 -10.01 -2.35 -18.59
CA SER A 191 -10.40 -1.62 -19.82
C SER A 191 -9.30 -0.69 -20.36
N GLY A 192 -8.43 -0.16 -19.49
CA GLY A 192 -7.31 0.68 -19.89
C GLY A 192 -6.21 -0.04 -20.67
N TRP A 193 -6.15 -1.37 -20.61
CA TRP A 193 -5.21 -2.16 -21.40
C TRP A 193 -5.48 -2.02 -22.91
N LEU A 194 -6.74 -1.91 -23.30
CA LEU A 194 -7.14 -1.76 -24.71
C LEU A 194 -6.64 -0.45 -25.32
N ILE A 195 -6.50 0.61 -24.51
CA ILE A 195 -6.14 1.96 -25.00
C ILE A 195 -4.64 2.24 -24.77
N HIS A 196 -4.15 1.91 -23.58
CA HIS A 196 -2.77 2.22 -23.16
C HIS A 196 -2.17 1.07 -22.32
N PRO A 197 -1.69 -0.01 -22.96
CA PRO A 197 -1.18 -1.20 -22.25
C PRO A 197 0.02 -0.91 -21.34
N ASP A 198 0.86 0.07 -21.69
CA ASP A 198 2.09 0.41 -20.96
C ASP A 198 1.92 1.53 -19.93
N ARG A 199 0.69 2.00 -19.70
CA ARG A 199 0.47 3.16 -18.85
C ARG A 199 0.98 3.02 -17.42
N PRO A 200 0.75 1.90 -16.69
CA PRO A 200 1.28 1.74 -15.34
C PRO A 200 2.80 1.85 -15.29
N GLN A 201 3.50 1.24 -16.26
CA GLN A 201 4.95 1.30 -16.38
C GLN A 201 5.44 2.73 -16.66
N ARG A 202 4.78 3.46 -17.56
CA ARG A 202 5.11 4.87 -17.85
C ARG A 202 4.97 5.75 -16.63
N LEU A 203 3.92 5.56 -15.83
CA LEU A 203 3.69 6.32 -14.60
C LEU A 203 4.75 6.01 -13.54
N ALA A 204 5.14 4.73 -13.39
CA ALA A 204 6.19 4.34 -12.47
C ALA A 204 7.56 4.94 -12.86
N VAL A 205 7.91 4.91 -14.15
CA VAL A 205 9.15 5.52 -14.68
C VAL A 205 9.11 7.03 -14.54
N ALA A 206 7.98 7.68 -14.81
CA ALA A 206 7.82 9.11 -14.62
C ALA A 206 7.98 9.54 -13.15
N ALA A 207 7.49 8.73 -12.21
CA ALA A 207 7.70 8.95 -10.79
C ALA A 207 9.18 8.82 -10.41
N ALA A 208 9.89 7.82 -10.94
CA ALA A 208 11.33 7.65 -10.74
C ALA A 208 12.13 8.86 -11.25
N LEU A 209 11.85 9.34 -12.48
CA LEU A 209 12.51 10.51 -13.05
C LEU A 209 12.27 11.78 -12.21
N ARG A 210 11.04 11.97 -11.69
CA ARG A 210 10.74 13.12 -10.83
C ARG A 210 11.45 13.05 -9.48
N ALA A 211 11.55 11.86 -8.90
CA ALA A 211 12.23 11.64 -7.63
C ALA A 211 13.75 11.85 -7.77
N VAL A 212 14.36 11.34 -8.84
CA VAL A 212 15.78 11.61 -9.16
C VAL A 212 15.99 13.11 -9.43
N ALA A 213 15.11 13.77 -10.17
CA ALA A 213 15.18 15.21 -10.38
C ALA A 213 15.07 16.04 -9.09
N ALA A 214 14.33 15.56 -8.09
CA ALA A 214 14.27 16.20 -6.78
C ALA A 214 15.57 15.99 -6.00
N LEU A 215 16.18 14.81 -6.09
CA LEU A 215 17.48 14.52 -5.48
C LEU A 215 18.58 15.43 -6.00
N LEU A 216 18.64 15.64 -7.33
CA LEU A 216 19.69 16.43 -7.97
C LEU A 216 19.67 17.92 -7.56
N VAL A 217 18.55 18.44 -7.12
CA VAL A 217 18.37 19.85 -6.72
C VAL A 217 18.04 20.02 -5.23
N ALA A 218 18.36 19.02 -4.42
CA ALA A 218 18.11 19.08 -2.98
C ALA A 218 18.96 20.18 -2.33
N PRO A 219 18.35 21.10 -1.53
CA PRO A 219 19.04 22.31 -1.05
C PRO A 219 19.99 22.03 0.12
N SER A 220 19.79 20.95 0.84
CA SER A 220 20.61 20.58 2.00
C SER A 220 20.95 19.09 1.98
N GLU A 221 21.98 18.71 2.73
CA GLU A 221 22.38 17.29 2.86
C GLU A 221 21.28 16.44 3.51
N ALA A 222 20.54 16.99 4.46
CA ALA A 222 19.40 16.31 5.08
C ALA A 222 18.27 16.08 4.06
N ASP A 223 17.98 17.08 3.22
CA ASP A 223 17.00 16.95 2.14
C ASP A 223 17.50 15.99 1.06
N ALA A 224 18.78 16.01 0.74
CA ALA A 224 19.40 15.08 -0.23
C ALA A 224 19.30 13.63 0.25
N ARG A 225 19.54 13.33 1.54
CA ARG A 225 19.35 11.98 2.10
C ARG A 225 17.91 11.52 1.99
N ARG A 226 16.95 12.38 2.36
CA ARG A 226 15.51 12.08 2.21
C ARG A 226 15.10 11.90 0.76
N ALA A 227 15.56 12.78 -0.13
CA ALA A 227 15.29 12.69 -1.57
C ALA A 227 15.92 11.44 -2.19
N ARG A 228 17.13 11.04 -1.78
CA ARG A 228 17.79 9.81 -2.21
C ARG A 228 16.98 8.57 -1.84
N HIS A 229 16.47 8.50 -0.63
CA HIS A 229 15.59 7.41 -0.21
C HIS A 229 14.34 7.33 -1.08
N LEU A 230 13.63 8.44 -1.29
CA LEU A 230 12.45 8.51 -2.14
C LEU A 230 12.77 8.14 -3.61
N ALA A 231 13.90 8.60 -4.12
CA ALA A 231 14.36 8.28 -5.47
C ALA A 231 14.70 6.78 -5.60
N THR A 232 15.37 6.19 -4.62
CA THR A 232 15.69 4.76 -4.60
C THR A 232 14.41 3.92 -4.64
N HIS A 233 13.46 4.24 -3.77
CA HIS A 233 12.15 3.56 -3.76
C HIS A 233 11.42 3.69 -5.10
N ALA A 234 11.36 4.89 -5.67
CA ALA A 234 10.67 5.15 -6.94
C ALA A 234 11.35 4.43 -8.12
N VAL A 235 12.68 4.43 -8.19
CA VAL A 235 13.45 3.74 -9.23
C VAL A 235 13.25 2.23 -9.14
N LEU A 236 13.33 1.66 -7.94
CA LEU A 236 13.08 0.23 -7.76
C LEU A 236 11.64 -0.16 -8.05
N HIS A 237 10.68 0.70 -7.73
CA HIS A 237 9.29 0.50 -8.14
C HIS A 237 9.14 0.51 -9.67
N ALA A 238 9.85 1.38 -10.40
CA ALA A 238 9.87 1.36 -11.87
C ALA A 238 10.43 0.04 -12.41
N TYR A 239 11.53 -0.48 -11.86
CA TYR A 239 12.07 -1.79 -12.22
C TYR A 239 11.10 -2.93 -11.92
N ARG A 240 10.45 -2.93 -10.75
CA ARG A 240 9.40 -3.91 -10.41
C ARG A 240 8.24 -3.88 -11.40
N SER A 241 7.82 -2.69 -11.83
CA SER A 241 6.72 -2.51 -12.79
C SER A 241 7.05 -3.05 -14.18
N LEU A 242 8.33 -3.03 -14.54
CA LEU A 242 8.88 -3.59 -15.79
C LEU A 242 9.27 -5.07 -15.65
N ALA A 243 9.14 -5.67 -14.47
CA ALA A 243 9.63 -7.00 -14.12
C ALA A 243 11.14 -7.19 -14.35
N LEU A 244 11.94 -6.15 -14.11
CA LEU A 244 13.39 -6.11 -14.30
C LEU A 244 14.11 -5.95 -12.97
N VAL A 245 15.38 -6.39 -12.94
CA VAL A 245 16.32 -6.15 -11.84
C VAL A 245 17.33 -5.10 -12.29
N PRO A 246 17.66 -4.09 -11.45
CA PRO A 246 18.68 -3.11 -11.76
C PRO A 246 20.00 -3.79 -12.13
N ALA A 247 20.76 -3.21 -13.05
CA ALA A 247 22.06 -3.66 -13.54
C ALA A 247 22.09 -5.03 -14.26
N THR A 248 21.07 -5.88 -14.15
CA THR A 248 21.03 -7.20 -14.79
C THR A 248 20.18 -7.25 -16.05
N ALA A 249 19.41 -6.18 -16.33
CA ALA A 249 18.51 -6.16 -17.47
C ALA A 249 19.30 -6.05 -18.79
N PRO A 250 19.09 -6.97 -19.76
CA PRO A 250 19.78 -6.91 -21.03
C PRO A 250 19.31 -5.68 -21.83
N LEU A 251 20.25 -4.80 -22.17
CA LEU A 251 20.03 -3.71 -23.10
C LEU A 251 20.16 -4.23 -24.54
N ARG A 252 19.07 -4.71 -25.10
CA ARG A 252 19.02 -4.93 -26.55
C ARG A 252 18.81 -3.59 -27.26
N ARG A 253 19.76 -3.18 -28.09
CA ARG A 253 19.78 -1.87 -28.79
C ARG A 253 18.54 -1.56 -29.61
N THR A 254 17.84 -2.56 -30.12
CA THR A 254 16.75 -2.43 -31.10
C THR A 254 15.35 -2.59 -30.52
N SER A 255 15.18 -3.16 -29.32
CA SER A 255 13.84 -3.48 -28.77
C SER A 255 13.61 -3.05 -27.32
N ALA A 256 14.59 -2.41 -26.65
CA ALA A 256 14.38 -1.89 -25.32
C ALA A 256 13.37 -0.74 -25.37
N SER A 257 12.21 -0.92 -24.75
CA SER A 257 11.21 0.15 -24.66
C SER A 257 11.83 1.41 -24.04
N ALA A 258 11.34 2.59 -24.42
CA ALA A 258 11.80 3.85 -23.84
C ALA A 258 11.74 3.85 -22.31
N CYS A 259 10.77 3.13 -21.73
CA CYS A 259 10.64 2.96 -20.28
C CYS A 259 11.83 2.22 -19.68
N VAL A 260 12.32 1.16 -20.32
CA VAL A 260 13.51 0.41 -19.86
C VAL A 260 14.74 1.30 -19.87
N ARG A 261 14.97 2.01 -20.98
CA ARG A 261 16.10 2.94 -21.10
C ARG A 261 16.05 4.06 -20.05
N LEU A 262 14.88 4.65 -19.81
CA LEU A 262 14.71 5.70 -18.81
C LEU A 262 14.85 5.17 -17.38
N SER A 263 14.49 3.91 -17.11
CA SER A 263 14.73 3.29 -15.81
C SER A 263 16.23 3.09 -15.56
N HIS A 264 16.98 2.68 -16.58
CA HIS A 264 18.44 2.58 -16.48
C HIS A 264 19.10 3.95 -16.29
N LEU A 265 18.62 4.98 -17.00
CA LEU A 265 19.06 6.35 -16.79
C LEU A 265 18.80 6.80 -15.35
N SER A 266 17.58 6.55 -14.85
CA SER A 266 17.22 6.89 -13.47
C SER A 266 18.11 6.18 -12.44
N TRP A 267 18.45 4.91 -12.69
CA TRP A 267 19.36 4.13 -11.85
C TRP A 267 20.78 4.72 -11.86
N SER A 268 21.31 4.99 -13.05
CA SER A 268 22.65 5.54 -13.22
C SER A 268 22.80 6.90 -12.52
N LEU A 269 21.79 7.78 -12.69
CA LEU A 269 21.79 9.09 -12.04
C LEU A 269 21.64 8.97 -10.52
N LEU A 270 20.82 8.03 -10.03
CA LEU A 270 20.66 7.78 -8.60
C LEU A 270 21.98 7.35 -7.97
N VAL A 271 22.66 6.38 -8.57
CA VAL A 271 23.94 5.84 -8.07
C VAL A 271 25.04 6.88 -8.20
N GLY A 272 25.14 7.57 -9.34
CA GLY A 272 26.16 8.61 -9.58
C GLY A 272 25.95 9.91 -8.80
N SER A 273 24.78 10.13 -8.20
CA SER A 273 24.50 11.32 -7.37
C SER A 273 25.19 11.30 -6.00
N ALA A 274 25.81 10.18 -5.62
CA ALA A 274 26.58 10.09 -4.37
C ALA A 274 27.86 10.95 -4.41
N ARG A 275 28.40 11.21 -5.60
CA ARG A 275 29.50 12.15 -5.84
C ARG A 275 29.03 13.35 -6.65
N HIS A 276 29.55 14.53 -6.32
CA HIS A 276 29.28 15.82 -6.96
C HIS A 276 29.92 15.88 -8.38
N GLY A 277 29.35 15.17 -9.35
CA GLY A 277 29.97 15.00 -10.68
C GLY A 277 29.15 15.44 -11.89
N LEU A 278 27.94 15.97 -11.69
CA LEU A 278 27.15 16.51 -12.78
C LEU A 278 27.53 17.99 -13.03
N THR A 279 27.91 18.31 -14.25
CA THR A 279 28.26 19.69 -14.65
C THR A 279 27.07 20.66 -14.55
N ASP A 280 25.83 20.17 -14.77
CA ASP A 280 24.60 20.97 -14.62
C ASP A 280 23.48 20.12 -13.99
N PRO A 281 23.40 20.04 -12.66
CA PRO A 281 22.34 19.29 -11.97
C PRO A 281 20.96 19.93 -12.14
N THR A 282 20.88 21.26 -12.27
CA THR A 282 19.60 21.99 -12.40
C THR A 282 18.99 21.81 -13.78
N GLY A 283 19.76 21.92 -14.84
CA GLY A 283 19.34 21.65 -16.21
C GLY A 283 18.97 20.18 -16.41
N THR A 284 19.75 19.25 -15.85
CA THR A 284 19.42 17.82 -15.86
C THR A 284 18.09 17.56 -15.17
N ALA A 285 17.86 18.12 -13.99
CA ALA A 285 16.60 17.96 -13.26
C ALA A 285 15.40 18.52 -14.06
N ALA A 286 15.58 19.64 -14.74
CA ALA A 286 14.56 20.22 -15.62
C ALA A 286 14.21 19.30 -16.80
N LEU A 287 15.23 18.72 -17.44
CA LEU A 287 15.05 17.73 -18.54
C LEU A 287 14.32 16.47 -18.05
N LEU A 288 14.70 15.93 -16.89
CA LEU A 288 14.04 14.77 -16.30
C LEU A 288 12.56 15.05 -15.98
N ARG A 289 12.25 16.23 -15.41
CA ARG A 289 10.86 16.65 -15.16
C ARG A 289 10.07 16.81 -16.47
N ARG A 290 10.71 17.34 -17.53
CA ARG A 290 10.08 17.46 -18.85
C ARG A 290 9.83 16.08 -19.45
N GLN A 291 10.79 15.15 -19.37
CA GLN A 291 10.63 13.77 -19.83
C GLN A 291 9.52 13.05 -19.06
N ALA A 292 9.42 13.23 -17.75
CA ALA A 292 8.36 12.68 -16.92
C ALA A 292 6.97 13.19 -17.33
N ARG A 293 6.83 14.48 -17.67
CA ARG A 293 5.57 15.03 -18.20
C ARG A 293 5.17 14.39 -19.53
N LEU A 294 6.12 14.16 -20.44
CA LEU A 294 5.85 13.48 -21.72
C LEU A 294 5.40 12.02 -21.53
N LEU A 295 5.91 11.32 -20.50
CA LEU A 295 5.48 9.96 -20.17
C LEU A 295 4.06 9.92 -19.58
N THR A 296 3.67 10.96 -18.85
CA THR A 296 2.33 11.04 -18.23
C THR A 296 1.25 11.53 -19.19
N ASP A 297 1.64 12.09 -20.34
CA ASP A 297 0.72 12.59 -21.37
C ASP A 297 -0.14 11.45 -21.93
N ARG A 298 -1.47 11.66 -21.90
CA ARG A 298 -2.47 10.68 -22.34
C ARG A 298 -2.65 10.63 -23.84
N CYS A 299 -2.35 11.73 -24.53
CA CYS A 299 -2.57 11.83 -25.97
C CYS A 299 -1.51 11.08 -26.78
N ARG A 300 -0.41 10.65 -26.14
CA ARG A 300 0.72 10.00 -26.82
C ARG A 300 0.69 8.48 -26.69
N LYS A 301 0.54 7.79 -27.81
CA LYS A 301 0.59 6.33 -27.87
C LYS A 301 1.99 5.75 -27.58
N ALA A 302 3.06 6.43 -28.02
CA ALA A 302 4.45 6.00 -27.80
C ALA A 302 5.26 7.06 -27.03
N PRO A 303 6.08 6.66 -26.05
CA PRO A 303 6.94 7.58 -25.34
C PRO A 303 8.08 8.05 -26.27
N ARG A 304 8.24 9.38 -26.44
CA ARG A 304 9.39 9.97 -27.10
C ARG A 304 10.47 10.28 -26.07
N LEU A 305 11.72 10.02 -26.43
CA LEU A 305 12.88 10.41 -25.64
C LEU A 305 13.29 11.83 -26.05
N LEU A 306 13.53 12.69 -25.07
CA LEU A 306 14.05 14.03 -25.31
C LEU A 306 15.53 13.94 -25.76
N PRO A 307 15.96 14.77 -26.71
CA PRO A 307 17.38 14.98 -26.99
C PRO A 307 18.03 15.64 -25.74
N GLY A 308 19.32 15.41 -25.57
CA GLY A 308 20.10 15.99 -24.46
C GLY A 308 19.93 15.31 -23.10
N LEU A 309 19.23 14.17 -23.02
CA LEU A 309 19.25 13.36 -21.80
C LEU A 309 20.67 12.83 -21.56
N PRO A 310 21.17 12.90 -20.31
CA PRO A 310 22.52 12.45 -19.97
C PRO A 310 22.58 10.92 -19.94
N TRP A 311 22.98 10.31 -21.06
CA TRP A 311 23.13 8.86 -21.15
C TRP A 311 24.51 8.43 -20.64
N PRO A 312 24.62 7.37 -19.80
CA PRO A 312 25.90 6.85 -19.37
C PRO A 312 26.74 6.33 -20.56
N PRO A 313 28.08 6.57 -20.59
CA PRO A 313 28.95 6.22 -21.73
C PRO A 313 28.90 4.74 -22.13
N ARG A 314 28.72 3.84 -21.17
CA ARG A 314 28.61 2.39 -21.41
C ARG A 314 27.42 1.99 -22.30
N TYR A 315 26.46 2.87 -22.48
CA TYR A 315 25.31 2.64 -23.35
C TYR A 315 25.54 3.10 -24.80
N ALA A 316 26.60 3.87 -25.04
CA ALA A 316 26.96 4.34 -26.37
C ALA A 316 27.82 3.32 -27.16
N GLU A 317 28.65 2.50 -26.46
CA GLU A 317 29.74 1.77 -27.11
C GLU A 317 29.57 0.24 -27.25
N ARG A 318 28.67 -0.44 -26.54
CA ARG A 318 28.52 -1.89 -26.66
C ARG A 318 27.70 -2.30 -27.90
N GLY A 319 28.43 -2.38 -29.04
CA GLY A 319 27.98 -3.04 -30.25
C GLY A 319 28.30 -4.53 -30.24
N THR A 320 27.40 -5.28 -30.84
CA THR A 320 27.34 -6.69 -31.23
C THR A 320 26.77 -7.67 -30.19
N PRO A 321 25.69 -8.39 -30.57
CA PRO A 321 25.17 -9.49 -29.79
C PRO A 321 26.04 -10.73 -30.04
N ALA A 322 26.51 -11.36 -28.97
CA ALA A 322 26.90 -12.76 -29.06
C ALA A 322 25.65 -13.59 -29.37
N THR A 323 25.66 -14.21 -30.52
CA THR A 323 24.69 -15.22 -30.95
C THR A 323 24.92 -16.47 -30.11
N GLY A 324 24.24 -16.57 -28.99
CA GLY A 324 24.20 -17.76 -28.15
C GLY A 324 22.77 -18.02 -27.69
N SER A 325 22.15 -19.04 -28.23
CA SER A 325 20.78 -19.48 -27.94
C SER A 325 20.67 -20.32 -26.66
N GLY A 326 21.52 -20.07 -25.67
CA GLY A 326 21.38 -20.65 -24.33
C GLY A 326 20.92 -19.59 -23.35
N GLN A 327 19.82 -19.81 -22.62
CA GLN A 327 19.52 -19.01 -21.44
C GLN A 327 20.71 -19.14 -20.49
N PRO A 328 21.42 -18.03 -20.12
CA PRO A 328 22.52 -18.12 -19.17
C PRO A 328 21.96 -18.69 -17.86
N PRO A 329 22.75 -19.52 -17.15
CA PRO A 329 22.37 -20.00 -15.83
C PRO A 329 22.01 -18.81 -14.97
N VAL A 330 20.85 -18.86 -14.31
CA VAL A 330 20.35 -17.73 -13.49
C VAL A 330 21.32 -17.58 -12.31
N ASP A 331 22.10 -16.50 -12.34
CA ASP A 331 23.04 -16.16 -11.27
C ASP A 331 22.31 -16.16 -9.92
N PRO A 332 22.79 -16.92 -8.92
CA PRO A 332 22.16 -17.00 -7.60
C PRO A 332 22.03 -15.62 -6.92
N LEU A 333 22.97 -14.70 -7.16
CA LEU A 333 22.89 -13.33 -6.63
C LEU A 333 21.79 -12.49 -7.30
N ALA A 334 21.65 -12.60 -8.63
CA ALA A 334 20.55 -11.96 -9.35
C ALA A 334 19.20 -12.52 -8.90
N ARG A 335 19.13 -13.83 -8.64
CA ARG A 335 17.95 -14.48 -8.08
C ARG A 335 17.59 -13.91 -6.72
N ARG A 336 18.59 -13.79 -5.82
CA ARG A 336 18.40 -13.21 -4.48
C ARG A 336 17.98 -11.74 -4.53
N ALA A 337 18.62 -10.93 -5.39
CA ALA A 337 18.22 -9.54 -5.60
C ALA A 337 16.77 -9.42 -6.11
N ALA A 338 16.36 -10.29 -7.04
CA ALA A 338 14.99 -10.36 -7.52
C ALA A 338 14.01 -10.75 -6.40
N GLU A 339 14.41 -11.64 -5.51
CA GLU A 339 13.64 -12.05 -4.34
C GLU A 339 13.47 -10.89 -3.35
N LEU A 340 14.57 -10.22 -2.98
CA LEU A 340 14.55 -9.05 -2.08
C LEU A 340 13.72 -7.90 -2.65
N LEU A 341 13.77 -7.67 -3.96
CA LEU A 341 12.95 -6.67 -4.64
C LEU A 341 11.48 -7.11 -4.81
N GLY A 342 11.11 -8.31 -4.37
CA GLY A 342 9.75 -8.83 -4.50
C GLY A 342 9.35 -9.18 -5.94
N LEU A 343 10.33 -9.34 -6.86
CA LEU A 343 10.09 -9.77 -8.23
C LEU A 343 9.81 -11.28 -8.33
N ARG A 344 10.38 -12.06 -7.40
CA ARG A 344 10.11 -13.50 -7.21
C ARG A 344 9.53 -13.73 -5.83
N ARG A 345 8.62 -14.68 -5.69
CA ARG A 345 8.08 -15.07 -4.40
C ARG A 345 9.19 -15.78 -3.60
N LEU A 346 9.54 -15.24 -2.45
CA LEU A 346 10.35 -15.94 -1.47
C LEU A 346 9.53 -17.13 -0.95
N GLY A 347 9.98 -18.33 -1.19
CA GLY A 347 9.48 -19.53 -0.54
C GLY A 347 10.40 -19.82 0.65
N GLY A 348 9.87 -19.83 1.87
CA GLY A 348 10.63 -20.20 3.06
C GLY A 348 9.87 -19.91 4.36
N PRO A 349 10.16 -20.64 5.46
CA PRO A 349 9.50 -20.48 6.75
C PRO A 349 9.68 -19.08 7.35
N ASP A 350 10.80 -18.42 7.10
CA ASP A 350 11.09 -17.08 7.61
C ASP A 350 10.10 -16.01 7.09
N ARG A 351 9.59 -16.19 5.87
CA ARG A 351 8.61 -15.27 5.30
C ARG A 351 7.24 -15.41 5.97
N VAL A 352 6.85 -16.64 6.28
CA VAL A 352 5.58 -16.90 6.98
C VAL A 352 5.62 -16.22 8.35
N ALA A 353 6.72 -16.30 9.08
CA ALA A 353 6.87 -15.65 10.38
C ALA A 353 6.75 -14.12 10.28
N VAL A 354 7.38 -13.49 9.28
CA VAL A 354 7.32 -12.03 9.07
C VAL A 354 5.90 -11.56 8.74
N LEU A 355 5.14 -12.35 7.99
CA LEU A 355 3.76 -12.01 7.60
C LEU A 355 2.73 -12.38 8.67
N ALA A 356 3.01 -13.42 9.48
CA ALA A 356 2.07 -13.93 10.47
C ALA A 356 1.87 -12.96 11.65
N VAL A 357 2.92 -12.25 12.08
CA VAL A 357 2.81 -11.34 13.24
C VAL A 357 1.86 -10.16 13.00
N PRO A 358 1.95 -9.40 11.88
CA PRO A 358 0.96 -8.36 11.56
C PRO A 358 -0.46 -8.91 11.39
N ALA A 359 -0.59 -10.10 10.80
CA ALA A 359 -1.87 -10.76 10.60
C ALA A 359 -2.50 -11.17 11.95
N LEU A 360 -1.71 -11.78 12.84
CA LEU A 360 -2.16 -12.16 14.18
C LEU A 360 -2.53 -10.92 15.02
N ARG A 361 -1.71 -9.86 14.96
CA ARG A 361 -2.01 -8.59 15.61
C ARG A 361 -3.36 -8.02 15.15
N MET A 362 -3.61 -8.03 13.85
CA MET A 362 -4.89 -7.58 13.32
C MET A 362 -6.04 -8.48 13.79
N ALA A 363 -5.89 -9.79 13.75
CA ALA A 363 -6.91 -10.73 14.23
C ALA A 363 -7.22 -10.51 15.71
N LEU A 364 -6.20 -10.46 16.59
CA LEU A 364 -6.38 -10.26 18.02
C LEU A 364 -7.01 -8.91 18.35
N GLY A 365 -6.57 -7.82 17.71
CA GLY A 365 -7.14 -6.50 17.94
C GLY A 365 -8.58 -6.39 17.43
N THR A 366 -8.90 -7.04 16.31
CA THR A 366 -10.27 -7.15 15.79
C THR A 366 -11.16 -7.94 16.74
N ALA A 367 -10.67 -9.10 17.23
CA ALA A 367 -11.39 -9.93 18.22
C ALA A 367 -11.63 -9.17 19.52
N ALA A 368 -10.62 -8.50 20.06
CA ALA A 368 -10.72 -7.72 21.29
C ALA A 368 -11.72 -6.56 21.16
N ALA A 369 -11.66 -5.82 20.04
CA ALA A 369 -12.57 -4.69 19.82
C ALA A 369 -14.03 -5.14 19.62
N GLY A 370 -14.25 -6.16 18.79
CA GLY A 370 -15.59 -6.71 18.55
C GLY A 370 -16.13 -7.41 19.80
N GLY A 371 -15.30 -8.22 20.49
CA GLY A 371 -15.69 -8.89 21.72
C GLY A 371 -16.05 -7.91 22.84
N LEU A 372 -15.27 -6.84 23.00
CA LEU A 372 -15.59 -5.80 23.98
C LEU A 372 -16.88 -5.06 23.62
N ALA A 373 -17.14 -4.82 22.32
CA ALA A 373 -18.39 -4.23 21.88
C ALA A 373 -19.61 -5.11 22.23
N VAL A 374 -19.50 -6.44 22.03
CA VAL A 374 -20.55 -7.40 22.42
C VAL A 374 -20.75 -7.42 23.94
N LEU A 375 -19.66 -7.44 24.74
CA LEU A 375 -19.73 -7.40 26.19
C LEU A 375 -20.37 -6.13 26.75
N LEU A 376 -20.19 -5.00 26.06
CA LEU A 376 -20.82 -3.71 26.39
C LEU A 376 -22.26 -3.59 25.86
N GLY A 377 -22.79 -4.60 25.19
CA GLY A 377 -24.12 -4.58 24.61
C GLY A 377 -24.28 -3.59 23.45
N LEU A 378 -23.20 -3.22 22.77
CA LEU A 378 -23.25 -2.33 21.62
C LEU A 378 -23.84 -3.07 20.42
N GLN A 379 -24.99 -2.63 19.95
CA GLN A 379 -25.54 -3.11 18.69
C GLN A 379 -24.56 -2.73 17.56
N HIS A 380 -24.49 -3.57 16.52
CA HIS A 380 -23.56 -3.40 15.41
C HIS A 380 -22.06 -3.34 15.83
N GLY A 381 -21.66 -4.19 16.79
CA GLY A 381 -20.29 -4.28 17.32
C GLY A 381 -19.21 -4.51 16.27
N TYR A 382 -19.57 -4.98 15.06
CA TYR A 382 -18.66 -5.14 13.95
C TYR A 382 -17.99 -3.81 13.51
N TRP A 383 -18.58 -2.65 13.80
CA TRP A 383 -17.93 -1.37 13.56
C TRP A 383 -16.68 -1.15 14.40
N ALA A 384 -16.67 -1.67 15.63
CA ALA A 384 -15.49 -1.65 16.48
C ALA A 384 -14.39 -2.54 15.88
N ALA A 385 -14.74 -3.74 15.43
CA ALA A 385 -13.83 -4.67 14.76
C ALA A 385 -13.19 -4.06 13.51
N ILE A 386 -13.98 -3.48 12.61
CA ILE A 386 -13.50 -2.83 11.39
C ILE A 386 -12.60 -1.62 11.72
N SER A 387 -12.93 -0.83 12.75
CA SER A 387 -12.15 0.33 13.13
C SER A 387 -10.80 -0.04 13.73
N ALA A 388 -10.76 -1.08 14.57
CA ALA A 388 -9.51 -1.64 15.07
C ALA A 388 -8.62 -2.18 13.93
N ALA A 389 -9.20 -2.96 13.00
CA ALA A 389 -8.49 -3.47 11.83
C ALA A 389 -7.89 -2.34 10.97
N ALA A 390 -8.64 -1.27 10.73
CA ALA A 390 -8.18 -0.14 9.92
C ALA A 390 -7.01 0.63 10.57
N VAL A 391 -7.00 0.75 11.89
CA VAL A 391 -5.90 1.35 12.67
C VAL A 391 -4.69 0.43 12.68
N LEU A 392 -4.89 -0.88 12.94
CA LEU A 392 -3.84 -1.90 13.01
C LEU A 392 -3.24 -2.29 11.65
N HIS A 393 -3.82 -1.83 10.55
CA HIS A 393 -3.25 -2.03 9.23
C HIS A 393 -1.88 -1.33 9.06
N SER A 394 -1.54 -0.39 9.93
CA SER A 394 -0.28 0.36 9.94
C SER A 394 0.91 -0.52 10.31
N VAL A 395 2.11 -0.13 9.82
CA VAL A 395 3.34 -0.90 10.00
C VAL A 395 3.96 -0.64 11.38
N ASN A 396 3.89 0.60 11.88
CA ASN A 396 4.50 1.02 13.14
C ASN A 396 3.53 1.88 13.96
N LEU A 397 3.88 2.13 15.23
CA LEU A 397 3.00 2.82 16.18
C LEU A 397 2.75 4.29 15.78
N ARG A 398 3.74 4.99 15.25
CA ARG A 398 3.59 6.36 14.78
C ARG A 398 2.55 6.49 13.66
N THR A 399 2.63 5.63 12.67
CA THR A 399 1.63 5.58 11.58
C THR A 399 0.28 5.09 12.07
N THR A 400 0.26 4.22 13.10
CA THR A 400 -0.97 3.76 13.77
C THR A 400 -1.67 4.93 14.48
N ALA A 401 -0.95 5.74 15.26
CA ALA A 401 -1.49 6.92 15.93
C ALA A 401 -1.98 7.97 14.93
N GLN A 402 -1.22 8.21 13.85
CA GLN A 402 -1.65 9.12 12.78
C GLN A 402 -2.95 8.63 12.12
N ARG A 403 -3.04 7.34 11.80
CA ARG A 403 -4.26 6.75 11.23
C ARG A 403 -5.43 6.77 12.20
N ALA A 404 -5.19 6.57 13.49
CA ALA A 404 -6.21 6.68 14.52
C ALA A 404 -6.80 8.09 14.54
N LEU A 405 -5.95 9.13 14.56
CA LEU A 405 -6.38 10.53 14.51
C LEU A 405 -7.14 10.85 13.20
N GLN A 406 -6.58 10.44 12.05
CA GLN A 406 -7.23 10.60 10.75
C GLN A 406 -8.58 9.91 10.69
N ARG A 407 -8.69 8.71 11.27
CA ARG A 407 -9.94 7.97 11.32
C ARG A 407 -10.96 8.62 12.24
N THR A 408 -10.55 9.11 13.42
CA THR A 408 -11.45 9.81 14.34
C THR A 408 -12.04 11.06 13.69
N ILE A 409 -11.19 11.95 13.17
CA ILE A 409 -11.66 13.19 12.53
C ILE A 409 -12.48 12.88 11.27
N GLY A 410 -12.00 11.97 10.43
CA GLY A 410 -12.70 11.58 9.20
C GLY A 410 -14.05 10.92 9.48
N THR A 411 -14.17 10.11 10.55
CA THR A 411 -15.44 9.50 10.94
C THR A 411 -16.44 10.56 11.44
N VAL A 412 -16.01 11.50 12.28
CA VAL A 412 -16.89 12.57 12.76
C VAL A 412 -17.42 13.40 11.59
N LEU A 413 -16.52 13.87 10.71
CA LEU A 413 -16.94 14.64 9.52
C LEU A 413 -17.81 13.82 8.58
N GLY A 414 -17.49 12.55 8.38
CA GLY A 414 -18.27 11.64 7.52
C GLY A 414 -19.66 11.33 8.08
N VAL A 415 -19.78 11.20 9.39
CA VAL A 415 -21.09 11.03 10.07
C VAL A 415 -21.95 12.29 9.91
N LEU A 416 -21.38 13.48 10.10
CA LEU A 416 -22.09 14.74 9.87
C LEU A 416 -22.58 14.85 8.42
N LEU A 417 -21.77 14.42 7.47
CA LEU A 417 -22.14 14.38 6.06
C LEU A 417 -23.28 13.38 5.81
N ALA A 418 -23.21 12.18 6.40
CA ALA A 418 -24.29 11.19 6.29
C ALA A 418 -25.60 11.70 6.88
N LEU A 419 -25.55 12.33 8.07
CA LEU A 419 -26.72 12.94 8.71
C LEU A 419 -27.37 14.01 7.81
N ALA A 420 -26.56 14.88 7.22
CA ALA A 420 -27.05 15.92 6.32
C ALA A 420 -27.75 15.30 5.09
N ILE A 421 -27.23 14.19 4.56
CA ILE A 421 -27.85 13.47 3.42
C ILE A 421 -29.16 12.81 3.87
N LEU A 422 -29.15 12.06 4.98
CA LEU A 422 -30.34 11.34 5.48
C LEU A 422 -31.45 12.31 5.92
N ALA A 423 -31.09 13.48 6.46
CA ALA A 423 -32.08 14.52 6.81
C ALA A 423 -32.90 15.06 5.62
N MET A 424 -32.40 14.86 4.40
CA MET A 424 -33.14 15.22 3.18
C MET A 424 -34.13 14.14 2.77
N HIS A 425 -34.21 13.02 3.47
CA HIS A 425 -35.08 11.86 3.17
C HIS A 425 -35.02 11.42 1.70
N PRO A 426 -33.83 11.13 1.15
CA PRO A 426 -33.66 10.79 -0.26
C PRO A 426 -34.37 9.47 -0.59
N THR A 427 -34.88 9.37 -1.81
CA THR A 427 -35.39 8.09 -2.32
C THR A 427 -34.24 7.09 -2.47
N PRO A 428 -34.49 5.76 -2.44
CA PRO A 428 -33.44 4.75 -2.58
C PRO A 428 -32.55 4.93 -3.84
N VAL A 429 -33.12 5.37 -4.94
CA VAL A 429 -32.37 5.67 -6.19
C VAL A 429 -31.44 6.86 -5.99
N VAL A 430 -31.91 7.94 -5.39
CA VAL A 430 -31.06 9.10 -5.08
C VAL A 430 -29.95 8.72 -4.11
N LEU A 431 -30.29 7.89 -3.11
CA LEU A 431 -29.31 7.39 -2.15
C LEU A 431 -28.20 6.57 -2.84
N ALA A 432 -28.57 5.67 -3.76
CA ALA A 432 -27.62 4.90 -4.54
C ALA A 432 -26.72 5.80 -5.41
N VAL A 433 -27.27 6.83 -6.05
CA VAL A 433 -26.48 7.82 -6.82
C VAL A 433 -25.49 8.56 -5.91
N VAL A 434 -25.93 8.97 -4.71
CA VAL A 434 -25.06 9.62 -3.72
C VAL A 434 -23.93 8.69 -3.29
N VAL A 435 -24.22 7.41 -3.02
CA VAL A 435 -23.18 6.40 -2.68
C VAL A 435 -22.16 6.26 -3.81
N VAL A 436 -22.59 6.19 -5.07
CA VAL A 436 -21.69 6.15 -6.24
C VAL A 436 -20.82 7.41 -6.35
N LEU A 437 -21.39 8.59 -6.06
CA LEU A 437 -20.65 9.85 -6.03
C LEU A 437 -19.63 9.86 -4.88
N MET A 438 -20.00 9.39 -3.70
CA MET A 438 -19.09 9.28 -2.56
C MET A 438 -17.93 8.30 -2.86
N GLU A 439 -18.19 7.20 -3.55
CA GLU A 439 -17.16 6.25 -4.01
C GLU A 439 -16.18 6.92 -4.99
N PHE A 440 -16.70 7.72 -5.94
CA PHE A 440 -15.84 8.51 -6.81
C PHE A 440 -14.91 9.43 -6.01
N LEU A 441 -15.45 10.17 -5.04
CA LEU A 441 -14.69 11.10 -4.20
C LEU A 441 -13.71 10.35 -3.30
N LEU A 442 -14.12 9.23 -2.71
CA LEU A 442 -13.27 8.35 -1.92
C LEU A 442 -12.03 7.93 -2.73
N GLU A 443 -12.22 7.32 -3.89
CA GLU A 443 -11.14 6.79 -4.70
C GLU A 443 -10.24 7.87 -5.32
N TYR A 444 -10.81 9.06 -5.54
CA TYR A 444 -10.03 10.22 -5.99
C TYR A 444 -9.14 10.79 -4.89
N ILE A 445 -9.58 10.77 -3.64
CA ILE A 445 -8.95 11.46 -2.51
C ILE A 445 -8.11 10.54 -1.64
N VAL A 446 -8.52 9.29 -1.40
CA VAL A 446 -7.86 8.36 -0.47
C VAL A 446 -6.39 8.13 -0.80
N VAL A 447 -6.03 8.18 -2.07
CA VAL A 447 -4.63 8.04 -2.53
C VAL A 447 -3.77 9.24 -2.17
N ARG A 448 -4.41 10.40 -2.02
CA ARG A 448 -3.74 11.65 -1.66
C ARG A 448 -3.65 11.83 -0.16
N ASN A 449 -4.71 11.43 0.55
CA ASN A 449 -4.76 11.50 2.00
C ASN A 449 -5.80 10.51 2.54
N TYR A 450 -5.34 9.60 3.42
CA TYR A 450 -6.21 8.60 4.06
C TYR A 450 -7.32 9.23 4.90
N GLY A 451 -7.01 10.28 5.70
CA GLY A 451 -7.98 10.91 6.59
C GLY A 451 -9.15 11.55 5.82
N LEU A 452 -8.84 12.22 4.70
CA LEU A 452 -9.87 12.74 3.81
C LEU A 452 -10.65 11.62 3.11
N GLY A 453 -10.02 10.47 2.82
CA GLY A 453 -10.72 9.28 2.33
C GLY A 453 -11.75 8.76 3.34
N VAL A 454 -11.43 8.80 4.65
CA VAL A 454 -12.35 8.36 5.70
C VAL A 454 -13.61 9.23 5.77
N VAL A 455 -13.52 10.52 5.44
CA VAL A 455 -14.70 11.42 5.35
C VAL A 455 -15.75 10.91 4.36
N PHE A 456 -15.31 10.22 3.28
CA PHE A 456 -16.23 9.70 2.26
C PHE A 456 -16.62 8.24 2.47
N ILE A 457 -15.72 7.38 2.99
CA ILE A 457 -16.06 5.98 3.25
C ILE A 457 -17.03 5.82 4.43
N THR A 458 -17.02 6.75 5.37
CA THR A 458 -17.95 6.70 6.52
C THR A 458 -19.40 6.89 6.10
N PRO A 459 -19.78 7.93 5.33
CA PRO A 459 -21.14 8.03 4.82
C PRO A 459 -21.49 6.87 3.88
N ILE A 460 -20.59 6.42 2.98
CA ILE A 460 -20.88 5.23 2.15
C ILE A 460 -21.34 4.07 3.04
N ALA A 461 -20.60 3.77 4.10
CA ALA A 461 -20.93 2.66 4.98
C ALA A 461 -22.28 2.82 5.71
N LEU A 462 -22.62 4.04 6.14
CA LEU A 462 -23.92 4.34 6.78
C LEU A 462 -25.07 4.29 5.77
N LEU A 463 -24.89 4.89 4.60
CA LEU A 463 -25.90 4.90 3.55
C LEU A 463 -26.14 3.52 2.95
N LEU A 464 -25.11 2.65 2.89
CA LEU A 464 -25.27 1.24 2.52
C LEU A 464 -26.09 0.47 3.55
N SER A 465 -25.89 0.74 4.86
CA SER A 465 -26.69 0.12 5.91
C SER A 465 -28.15 0.59 5.83
N ASP A 466 -28.38 1.88 5.61
CA ASP A 466 -29.74 2.43 5.45
C ASP A 466 -30.42 1.92 4.16
N LEU A 467 -29.66 1.71 3.10
CA LEU A 467 -30.17 1.15 1.84
C LEU A 467 -30.57 -0.33 1.97
N ALA A 468 -29.81 -1.08 2.80
CA ALA A 468 -30.12 -2.49 3.10
C ALA A 468 -31.33 -2.60 4.03
N GLU A 469 -31.32 -1.87 5.12
CA GLU A 469 -32.35 -1.86 6.16
C GLU A 469 -32.53 -0.43 6.69
N PRO A 470 -33.58 0.29 6.29
CA PRO A 470 -33.83 1.64 6.78
C PRO A 470 -34.02 1.68 8.30
N ALA A 471 -33.21 2.49 8.97
CA ALA A 471 -33.24 2.63 10.42
C ALA A 471 -33.18 4.12 10.82
N PRO A 472 -33.62 4.46 12.06
CA PRO A 472 -33.52 5.84 12.54
C PRO A 472 -32.08 6.35 12.48
N ALA A 473 -31.87 7.50 11.81
CA ALA A 473 -30.54 8.06 11.58
C ALA A 473 -29.72 8.25 12.87
N GLY A 474 -30.39 8.57 13.99
CA GLY A 474 -29.75 8.72 15.31
C GLY A 474 -29.14 7.40 15.83
N GLU A 475 -29.80 6.28 15.62
CA GLU A 475 -29.28 4.95 16.03
C GLU A 475 -28.10 4.55 15.17
N LEU A 476 -28.20 4.65 13.84
CA LEU A 476 -27.11 4.36 12.91
C LEU A 476 -25.84 5.15 13.27
N VAL A 477 -26.01 6.42 13.59
CA VAL A 477 -24.90 7.33 13.91
C VAL A 477 -24.28 7.00 15.28
N SER A 478 -25.11 6.80 16.31
CA SER A 478 -24.61 6.50 17.66
C SER A 478 -23.81 5.21 17.69
N HIS A 479 -24.34 4.14 17.07
CA HIS A 479 -23.64 2.86 16.96
C HIS A 479 -22.34 2.97 16.17
N ARG A 480 -22.34 3.78 15.11
CA ARG A 480 -21.15 4.02 14.29
C ARG A 480 -20.06 4.79 15.05
N LEU A 481 -20.42 5.83 15.79
CA LEU A 481 -19.46 6.63 16.56
C LEU A 481 -18.89 5.82 17.74
N LEU A 482 -19.75 5.20 18.55
CA LEU A 482 -19.33 4.42 19.71
C LEU A 482 -18.46 3.23 19.28
N GLY A 483 -18.90 2.46 18.29
CA GLY A 483 -18.12 1.35 17.75
C GLY A 483 -16.76 1.82 17.16
N SER A 484 -16.75 2.92 16.42
CA SER A 484 -15.49 3.45 15.86
C SER A 484 -14.53 3.91 16.93
N LEU A 485 -14.97 4.65 17.95
CA LEU A 485 -14.14 5.10 19.06
C LEU A 485 -13.58 3.92 19.85
N LEU A 486 -14.43 2.96 20.20
CA LEU A 486 -14.02 1.74 20.89
C LEU A 486 -12.95 0.98 20.09
N GLY A 487 -13.18 0.77 18.78
CA GLY A 487 -12.24 0.09 17.92
C GLY A 487 -10.90 0.82 17.77
N ILE A 488 -10.91 2.16 17.71
CA ILE A 488 -9.69 2.97 17.66
C ILE A 488 -8.90 2.82 18.96
N VAL A 489 -9.55 2.92 20.12
CA VAL A 489 -8.89 2.80 21.43
C VAL A 489 -8.28 1.42 21.60
N VAL A 490 -9.06 0.37 21.36
CA VAL A 490 -8.58 -1.03 21.45
C VAL A 490 -7.46 -1.28 20.44
N GLY A 491 -7.60 -0.79 19.20
CA GLY A 491 -6.56 -0.92 18.18
C GLY A 491 -5.24 -0.24 18.58
N LEU A 492 -5.30 0.95 19.19
CA LEU A 492 -4.10 1.64 19.72
C LEU A 492 -3.47 0.86 20.86
N LEU A 493 -4.28 0.35 21.81
CA LEU A 493 -3.79 -0.48 22.92
C LEU A 493 -3.12 -1.76 22.41
N CYS A 494 -3.75 -2.48 21.47
CA CYS A 494 -3.14 -3.66 20.86
C CYS A 494 -1.84 -3.32 20.11
N ALA A 495 -1.76 -2.15 19.47
CA ALA A 495 -0.55 -1.71 18.78
C ALA A 495 0.62 -1.46 19.75
N THR A 496 0.34 -1.05 20.99
CA THR A 496 1.38 -0.84 22.02
C THR A 496 1.85 -2.14 22.67
N VAL A 497 1.00 -3.17 22.76
CA VAL A 497 1.28 -4.40 23.51
C VAL A 497 2.03 -5.45 22.66
N VAL A 498 1.73 -5.57 21.37
CA VAL A 498 2.07 -6.76 20.58
C VAL A 498 3.38 -6.62 19.74
N VAL A 499 4.09 -5.47 19.69
CA VAL A 499 5.04 -5.20 18.57
C VAL A 499 6.49 -4.90 18.95
N HIS A 500 6.91 -5.07 20.19
CA HIS A 500 8.18 -4.49 20.65
C HIS A 500 9.48 -5.06 20.04
N ASP A 501 9.56 -6.36 19.75
CA ASP A 501 10.87 -6.96 19.43
C ASP A 501 11.15 -7.15 17.92
N HIS A 502 10.11 -7.17 17.08
CA HIS A 502 10.29 -7.54 15.67
C HIS A 502 10.89 -6.44 14.79
N ALA A 503 10.61 -5.17 15.07
CA ALA A 503 11.16 -4.06 14.30
C ALA A 503 12.68 -3.96 14.52
N ALA A 504 13.13 -4.06 15.77
CA ALA A 504 14.55 -4.08 16.12
C ALA A 504 15.29 -5.24 15.46
N LEU A 505 14.78 -6.47 15.61
CA LEU A 505 15.34 -7.67 14.99
C LEU A 505 15.38 -7.58 13.45
N ARG A 506 14.37 -6.97 12.84
CA ARG A 506 14.33 -6.75 11.39
C ARG A 506 15.45 -5.79 10.98
N THR A 507 15.64 -4.69 11.71
CA THR A 507 16.68 -3.70 11.41
C THR A 507 18.09 -4.29 11.62
N GLU A 508 18.31 -5.05 12.69
CA GLU A 508 19.57 -5.77 12.91
C GLU A 508 19.91 -6.75 11.78
N ARG A 509 18.93 -7.55 11.35
CA ARG A 509 19.09 -8.48 10.23
C ARG A 509 19.37 -7.76 8.91
N ALA A 510 18.64 -6.67 8.63
CA ALA A 510 18.84 -5.85 7.45
C ALA A 510 20.21 -5.17 7.45
N LEU A 511 20.67 -4.66 8.60
CA LEU A 511 21.99 -4.08 8.78
C LEU A 511 23.09 -5.12 8.52
N ALA A 512 22.98 -6.30 9.12
CA ALA A 512 23.91 -7.40 8.91
C ALA A 512 23.92 -7.87 7.44
N ALA A 513 22.76 -7.92 6.78
CA ALA A 513 22.66 -8.27 5.37
C ALA A 513 23.31 -7.21 4.47
N CYS A 514 23.05 -5.92 4.74
CA CYS A 514 23.67 -4.83 4.01
C CYS A 514 25.19 -4.82 4.14
N ARG A 515 25.71 -5.05 5.35
CA ARG A 515 27.17 -5.17 5.59
C ARG A 515 27.80 -6.33 4.82
N ARG A 516 27.19 -7.51 4.85
CA ARG A 516 27.66 -8.67 4.07
C ARG A 516 27.65 -8.40 2.57
N SER A 517 26.62 -7.75 2.05
CA SER A 517 26.55 -7.38 0.63
C SER A 517 27.56 -6.29 0.28
N ALA A 518 27.83 -5.34 1.18
CA ALA A 518 28.87 -4.33 1.01
C ALA A 518 30.28 -4.95 1.03
N GLN A 519 30.54 -5.92 1.91
CA GLN A 519 31.81 -6.66 1.92
C GLN A 519 32.03 -7.40 0.61
N ARG A 520 31.03 -8.17 0.14
CA ARG A 520 31.11 -8.87 -1.17
C ARG A 520 31.33 -7.92 -2.34
N ALA A 521 30.69 -6.75 -2.29
CA ALA A 521 30.90 -5.71 -3.29
C ALA A 521 32.33 -5.16 -3.27
N GLY A 522 32.89 -4.96 -2.08
CA GLY A 522 34.29 -4.56 -1.89
C GLY A 522 35.27 -5.59 -2.47
N SER A 523 35.14 -6.86 -2.07
CA SER A 523 35.97 -7.96 -2.58
C SER A 523 35.88 -8.12 -4.10
N ALA A 524 34.66 -8.03 -4.66
CA ALA A 524 34.47 -8.11 -6.11
C ALA A 524 35.15 -6.96 -6.88
N LEU A 525 35.26 -5.78 -6.27
CA LEU A 525 35.97 -4.63 -6.85
C LEU A 525 37.51 -4.80 -6.78
N GLU A 526 38.01 -5.56 -5.81
CA GLU A 526 39.43 -5.89 -5.65
C GLU A 526 39.86 -7.04 -6.57
N GLU A 527 39.00 -8.04 -6.76
CA GLU A 527 39.30 -9.25 -7.53
C GLU A 527 39.15 -9.05 -9.05
N THR A 528 38.23 -8.17 -9.50
CA THR A 528 37.93 -8.01 -10.93
C THR A 528 37.69 -6.55 -11.32
N SER A 529 38.22 -6.17 -12.50
CA SER A 529 37.93 -4.85 -13.10
C SER A 529 36.49 -4.68 -13.57
N GLU A 530 35.75 -5.77 -13.76
CA GLU A 530 34.31 -5.79 -14.11
C GLU A 530 33.52 -6.71 -13.17
N PRO A 531 33.10 -6.22 -11.99
CA PRO A 531 32.30 -7.01 -11.07
C PRO A 531 30.96 -7.47 -11.68
N PRO A 532 30.47 -8.67 -11.35
CA PRO A 532 29.20 -9.18 -11.85
C PRO A 532 28.05 -8.21 -11.56
N PRO A 533 27.14 -7.92 -12.52
CA PRO A 533 25.99 -7.04 -12.31
C PRO A 533 25.07 -7.46 -11.14
N ALA A 534 25.10 -8.76 -10.82
CA ALA A 534 24.34 -9.32 -9.70
C ALA A 534 24.79 -8.78 -8.34
N VAL A 535 26.06 -8.52 -8.14
CA VAL A 535 26.61 -7.94 -6.89
C VAL A 535 26.03 -6.55 -6.66
N GLN A 536 25.96 -5.73 -7.71
CA GLN A 536 25.35 -4.41 -7.66
C GLN A 536 23.85 -4.50 -7.33
N ALA A 537 23.13 -5.42 -7.96
CA ALA A 537 21.71 -5.62 -7.72
C ALA A 537 21.41 -6.10 -6.30
N GLU A 538 22.24 -6.99 -5.76
CA GLU A 538 22.10 -7.48 -4.38
C GLU A 538 22.38 -6.37 -3.36
N LEU A 539 23.44 -5.61 -3.55
CA LEU A 539 23.78 -4.48 -2.66
C LEU A 539 22.66 -3.43 -2.67
N ALA A 540 22.15 -3.09 -3.84
CA ALA A 540 21.02 -2.16 -3.98
C ALA A 540 19.77 -2.64 -3.23
N ALA A 541 19.43 -3.92 -3.37
CA ALA A 541 18.29 -4.51 -2.66
C ALA A 541 18.50 -4.50 -1.14
N ALA A 542 19.72 -4.78 -0.69
CA ALA A 542 20.07 -4.78 0.75
C ALA A 542 20.01 -3.37 1.37
N VAL A 543 20.42 -2.33 0.64
CA VAL A 543 20.30 -0.94 1.10
C VAL A 543 18.84 -0.53 1.27
N VAL A 544 17.98 -0.92 0.33
CA VAL A 544 16.54 -0.62 0.42
C VAL A 544 15.90 -1.32 1.60
N GLU A 545 16.20 -2.61 1.79
CA GLU A 545 15.67 -3.37 2.95
C GLU A 545 16.14 -2.76 4.27
N LEU A 546 17.42 -2.33 4.36
CA LEU A 546 17.94 -1.65 5.54
C LEU A 546 17.16 -0.36 5.81
N ARG A 547 16.91 0.45 4.80
CA ARG A 547 16.21 1.71 4.96
C ARG A 547 14.74 1.52 5.31
N GLU A 548 14.06 0.56 4.65
CA GLU A 548 12.67 0.22 4.98
C GLU A 548 12.53 -0.30 6.42
N ALA A 549 13.53 -1.07 6.89
CA ALA A 549 13.55 -1.57 8.26
C ALA A 549 13.82 -0.45 9.27
N ASP A 550 14.75 0.47 8.97
CA ASP A 550 15.07 1.62 9.80
C ASP A 550 13.88 2.60 9.91
N ASP A 551 13.23 2.92 8.79
CA ASP A 551 12.03 3.77 8.77
C ASP A 551 10.86 3.14 9.55
N ALA A 552 10.73 1.80 9.51
CA ALA A 552 9.75 1.09 10.31
C ALA A 552 10.08 1.18 11.81
N ALA A 553 11.34 0.98 12.18
CA ALA A 553 11.81 1.04 13.58
C ALA A 553 11.78 2.46 14.14
N ALA A 554 12.09 3.48 13.35
CA ALA A 554 12.03 4.89 13.76
C ALA A 554 10.59 5.35 14.12
N GLY A 555 9.57 4.63 13.68
CA GLY A 555 8.17 4.88 14.03
C GLY A 555 7.69 4.15 15.28
N GLU A 556 8.52 3.37 15.96
CA GLU A 556 8.17 2.68 17.20
C GLU A 556 8.47 3.54 18.43
N LEU A 557 7.75 3.28 19.54
CA LEU A 557 7.94 4.00 20.82
C LEU A 557 9.30 3.74 21.46
N TRP A 558 9.85 2.55 21.21
CA TRP A 558 11.10 2.10 21.79
C TRP A 558 12.11 2.01 20.66
N PRO A 559 13.12 2.86 20.65
CA PRO A 559 14.15 2.78 19.63
C PRO A 559 14.79 1.39 19.67
N ALA A 560 14.94 0.78 18.50
CA ALA A 560 15.86 -0.36 18.35
C ALA A 560 17.18 0.06 18.97
N GLY A 561 17.81 -0.80 19.78
CA GLY A 561 19.07 -0.50 20.46
C GLY A 561 20.27 -0.28 19.51
N LEU A 562 20.01 -0.04 18.22
CA LEU A 562 20.99 0.25 17.18
C LEU A 562 21.31 1.74 17.18
N ASP A 563 22.59 2.04 17.00
CA ASP A 563 23.05 3.41 16.82
C ASP A 563 22.61 3.92 15.43
N PRO A 564 21.81 5.01 15.36
CA PRO A 564 21.41 5.60 14.09
C PRO A 564 22.61 6.06 13.24
N ALA A 565 23.74 6.41 13.86
CA ALA A 565 24.95 6.76 13.14
C ALA A 565 25.56 5.55 12.43
N GLU A 566 25.47 4.36 13.02
CA GLU A 566 25.95 3.11 12.43
C GLU A 566 25.12 2.70 11.20
N VAL A 567 23.81 2.87 11.27
CA VAL A 567 22.90 2.61 10.14
C VAL A 567 23.21 3.59 9.00
N ALA A 568 23.32 4.89 9.30
CA ALA A 568 23.63 5.92 8.31
C ALA A 568 25.00 5.71 7.65
N ALA A 569 26.03 5.37 8.42
CA ALA A 569 27.36 5.08 7.88
C ALA A 569 27.37 3.83 6.98
N THR A 570 26.60 2.80 7.33
CA THR A 570 26.46 1.60 6.50
C THR A 570 25.73 1.91 5.19
N GLU A 571 24.68 2.69 5.24
CA GLU A 571 23.94 3.15 4.05
C GLU A 571 24.85 3.98 3.12
N GLU A 572 25.57 4.95 3.65
CA GLU A 572 26.50 5.78 2.89
C GLU A 572 27.59 4.96 2.23
N ARG A 573 28.24 4.06 2.98
CA ARG A 573 29.25 3.14 2.44
C ARG A 573 28.69 2.29 1.30
N ALA A 574 27.47 1.80 1.44
CA ALA A 574 26.83 0.99 0.41
C ALA A 574 26.56 1.79 -0.87
N TYR A 575 26.13 3.06 -0.77
CA TYR A 575 25.98 3.92 -1.95
C TYR A 575 27.31 4.25 -2.62
N LEU A 576 28.38 4.48 -1.86
CA LEU A 576 29.73 4.68 -2.42
C LEU A 576 30.24 3.44 -3.16
N LEU A 577 29.96 2.24 -2.65
CA LEU A 577 30.30 0.99 -3.32
C LEU A 577 29.43 0.77 -4.58
N LEU A 578 28.15 1.08 -4.54
CA LEU A 578 27.27 1.02 -5.72
C LEU A 578 27.78 1.93 -6.83
N GLU A 579 28.28 3.11 -6.49
CA GLU A 579 28.88 4.03 -7.45
C GLU A 579 30.14 3.45 -8.08
N LYS A 580 31.06 2.89 -7.26
CA LYS A 580 32.26 2.23 -7.76
C LYS A 580 31.94 1.04 -8.67
N LEU A 581 30.94 0.23 -8.30
CA LEU A 581 30.47 -0.89 -9.11
C LEU A 581 29.82 -0.44 -10.43
N HIS A 582 29.22 0.75 -10.46
CA HIS A 582 28.60 1.29 -11.67
C HIS A 582 29.62 1.77 -12.70
N GLY A 583 30.88 1.99 -12.29
CA GLY A 583 32.02 2.40 -13.12
C GLY A 583 32.10 3.92 -13.32
N ARG A 584 33.08 4.37 -14.12
CA ARG A 584 33.61 5.73 -14.21
C ARG A 584 32.60 6.85 -14.04
N PRO A 585 33.00 7.94 -13.35
CA PRO A 585 32.15 9.11 -13.14
C PRO A 585 31.72 9.72 -14.49
N TRP A 586 30.61 10.41 -14.46
CA TRP A 586 30.11 11.27 -15.52
C TRP A 586 31.18 12.36 -15.80
N ALA A 587 31.93 12.22 -16.88
CA ALA A 587 32.86 13.26 -17.35
C ALA A 587 32.11 14.33 -18.12
#